data_8b8d8750fca0468f879048f8bcf56294
#
_entry.id   8b8d8750fca0468f879048f8bcf56294
#
_cell.length_a   1.000
_cell.length_b   1.000
_cell.length_c   1.000
_cell.angle_alpha   90.00
_cell.angle_beta   90.00
_cell.angle_gamma   90.00
#
_symmetry.space_group_name_H-M   'P 1'
#
loop_
_entity.id
_entity.type
_entity.pdbx_description
1 polymer ?
#
loop_
_entity_poly.entity_id
_entity_poly.type
_entity_poly.pdbx_seq_one_letter_code
_entity_poly.pdbx_strand_id
1 'polypeptide(L)'
;MKYLDKIGESAQIIGAVNTVIIDPDGQTTGENTDGKGFVKAISEMTSIPGKKIVIFGAGGAARAIAVEMALAEAEEITILNVSERGKSLADLLNNRTPAKASFRPWNRTFSIPSDTDIVINATPVGLYPDIEQRLNIRVDTLRPQMIVADCIPNPVYTHLLKDALANGCKQILPGMNMLIYQAMIAIKYWTGKDVDADIMKQELMRVLGLLKQ
;
A
#
# COMPACT_ATOMS: atom_id res chain seq x y z
N MET A 1 4.41 4.24 -20.51
CA MET A 1 4.68 5.68 -20.36
C MET A 1 5.15 6.34 -21.67
N LYS A 2 5.96 5.70 -22.50
CA LYS A 2 6.52 6.28 -23.75
C LYS A 2 5.48 6.78 -24.78
N TYR A 3 4.26 6.26 -24.73
CA TYR A 3 3.17 6.55 -25.69
C TYR A 3 2.05 7.39 -25.09
N LEU A 4 2.27 8.01 -23.93
CA LEU A 4 1.29 8.86 -23.25
C LEU A 4 1.69 10.32 -23.43
N ASP A 5 0.71 11.19 -23.64
CA ASP A 5 0.94 12.63 -23.82
C ASP A 5 1.33 13.28 -22.49
N LYS A 6 0.72 12.84 -21.40
CA LYS A 6 0.98 13.33 -20.04
C LYS A 6 1.10 12.18 -19.06
N ILE A 7 1.82 12.43 -17.99
CA ILE A 7 1.93 11.49 -16.85
C ILE A 7 1.73 12.29 -15.57
N GLY A 8 0.83 11.79 -14.72
CA GLY A 8 0.58 12.39 -13.42
C GLY A 8 1.83 12.44 -12.54
N GLU A 9 1.92 13.43 -11.67
CA GLU A 9 3.11 13.70 -10.87
C GLU A 9 3.57 12.48 -10.06
N SER A 10 2.67 11.86 -9.29
CA SER A 10 3.02 10.67 -8.51
C SER A 10 3.37 9.49 -9.40
N ALA A 11 2.67 9.29 -10.53
CA ALA A 11 2.99 8.25 -11.50
C ALA A 11 4.39 8.42 -12.11
N GLN A 12 4.86 9.66 -12.30
CA GLN A 12 6.24 9.95 -12.72
C GLN A 12 7.26 9.52 -11.65
N ILE A 13 7.00 9.85 -10.38
CA ILE A 13 7.89 9.47 -9.27
C ILE A 13 7.88 7.95 -9.09
N ILE A 14 6.71 7.32 -9.12
CA ILE A 14 6.54 5.86 -9.05
C ILE A 14 7.24 5.18 -10.24
N GLY A 15 7.23 5.80 -11.42
CA GLY A 15 7.75 5.24 -12.65
C GLY A 15 6.86 4.15 -13.25
N ALA A 16 5.58 4.12 -12.90
CA ALA A 16 4.59 3.16 -13.40
C ALA A 16 3.21 3.79 -13.53
N VAL A 17 2.48 3.35 -14.54
CA VAL A 17 1.09 3.73 -14.84
C VAL A 17 0.25 2.46 -14.84
N ASN A 18 -0.87 2.47 -14.13
CA ASN A 18 -1.89 1.40 -14.15
C ASN A 18 -3.23 1.87 -14.71
N THR A 19 -3.41 3.19 -14.88
CA THR A 19 -4.66 3.80 -15.36
C THR A 19 -4.35 4.84 -16.42
N VAL A 20 -5.05 4.80 -17.57
CA VAL A 20 -4.94 5.80 -18.63
C VAL A 20 -6.29 6.51 -18.78
N ILE A 21 -6.22 7.83 -18.78
CA ILE A 21 -7.36 8.71 -19.00
C ILE A 21 -7.23 9.25 -20.43
N ILE A 22 -8.29 9.17 -21.20
CA ILE A 22 -8.38 9.75 -22.54
C ILE A 22 -9.41 10.88 -22.48
N ASP A 23 -8.96 12.11 -22.72
CA ASP A 23 -9.86 13.26 -22.69
C ASP A 23 -10.66 13.39 -24.01
N PRO A 24 -11.66 14.29 -24.09
CA PRO A 24 -12.45 14.47 -25.30
C PRO A 24 -11.65 14.84 -26.56
N ASP A 25 -10.48 15.46 -26.39
CA ASP A 25 -9.58 15.84 -27.47
C ASP A 25 -8.63 14.71 -27.88
N GLY A 26 -8.74 13.55 -27.24
CA GLY A 26 -7.93 12.37 -27.50
C GLY A 26 -6.56 12.38 -26.82
N GLN A 27 -6.23 13.37 -25.97
CA GLN A 27 -5.00 13.37 -25.19
C GLN A 27 -5.03 12.31 -24.10
N THR A 28 -3.90 11.64 -23.92
CA THR A 28 -3.74 10.55 -22.96
C THR A 28 -2.96 10.99 -21.72
N THR A 29 -3.51 10.74 -20.55
CA THR A 29 -2.83 10.96 -19.26
C THR A 29 -2.71 9.65 -18.51
N GLY A 30 -1.48 9.29 -18.14
CA GLY A 30 -1.19 8.11 -17.34
C GLY A 30 -1.16 8.43 -15.84
N GLU A 31 -1.88 7.66 -15.05
CA GLU A 31 -1.95 7.76 -13.60
C GLU A 31 -1.58 6.44 -12.92
N ASN A 32 -1.18 6.52 -11.64
CA ASN A 32 -1.06 5.36 -10.78
C ASN A 32 -2.10 5.46 -9.66
N THR A 33 -3.05 4.54 -9.64
CA THR A 33 -4.13 4.53 -8.65
C THR A 33 -3.85 3.60 -7.48
N ASP A 34 -2.83 2.72 -7.54
CA ASP A 34 -2.53 1.75 -6.49
C ASP A 34 -2.14 2.44 -5.17
N GLY A 35 -1.13 3.31 -5.22
CA GLY A 35 -0.70 4.06 -4.04
C GLY A 35 -1.77 5.01 -3.53
N LYS A 36 -2.47 5.71 -4.44
CA LYS A 36 -3.60 6.60 -4.11
C LYS A 36 -4.73 5.84 -3.41
N GLY A 37 -5.06 4.62 -3.89
CA GLY A 37 -6.06 3.75 -3.27
C GLY A 37 -5.66 3.31 -1.86
N PHE A 38 -4.39 2.98 -1.65
CA PHE A 38 -3.88 2.64 -0.34
C PHE A 38 -3.93 3.84 0.63
N VAL A 39 -3.46 5.02 0.19
CA VAL A 39 -3.51 6.26 0.98
C VAL A 39 -4.96 6.61 1.34
N LYS A 40 -5.90 6.48 0.38
CA LYS A 40 -7.32 6.70 0.65
C LYS A 40 -7.84 5.79 1.75
N ALA A 41 -7.51 4.48 1.70
CA ALA A 41 -7.92 3.51 2.71
C ALA A 41 -7.33 3.80 4.10
N ILE A 42 -6.05 4.14 4.19
CA ILE A 42 -5.39 4.51 5.47
C ILE A 42 -5.97 5.82 6.03
N SER A 43 -6.27 6.79 5.18
CA SER A 43 -6.79 8.10 5.61
C SER A 43 -8.17 8.03 6.26
N GLU A 44 -8.91 6.94 6.08
CA GLU A 44 -10.16 6.68 6.82
C GLU A 44 -9.90 6.23 8.26
N MET A 45 -8.67 5.80 8.56
CA MET A 45 -8.29 5.29 9.88
C MET A 45 -7.46 6.29 10.68
N THR A 46 -6.61 7.07 10.01
CA THR A 46 -5.70 8.03 10.64
C THR A 46 -5.26 9.13 9.70
N SER A 47 -4.80 10.26 10.25
CA SER A 47 -4.04 11.27 9.51
C SER A 47 -2.63 10.74 9.22
N ILE A 48 -2.11 10.96 8.02
CA ILE A 48 -0.78 10.49 7.59
C ILE A 48 0.36 11.46 7.95
N PRO A 49 0.17 12.80 7.89
CA PRO A 49 1.22 13.73 8.23
C PRO A 49 1.88 13.44 9.57
N GLY A 50 3.23 13.43 9.58
CA GLY A 50 4.03 13.18 10.76
C GLY A 50 4.15 11.71 11.19
N LYS A 51 3.58 10.75 10.43
CA LYS A 51 3.62 9.32 10.77
C LYS A 51 4.95 8.66 10.42
N LYS A 52 5.37 7.73 11.28
CA LYS A 52 6.52 6.84 11.06
C LYS A 52 6.04 5.48 10.56
N ILE A 53 6.55 5.08 9.42
CA ILE A 53 6.05 3.96 8.65
C ILE A 53 7.16 2.92 8.42
N VAL A 54 6.81 1.65 8.59
CA VAL A 54 7.65 0.52 8.22
C VAL A 54 6.98 -0.21 7.06
N ILE A 55 7.69 -0.33 5.92
CA ILE A 55 7.20 -1.02 4.72
C ILE A 55 8.08 -2.24 4.43
N PHE A 56 7.49 -3.41 4.40
CA PHE A 56 8.13 -4.63 3.92
C PHE A 56 7.92 -4.78 2.41
N GLY A 57 9.02 -4.85 1.67
CA GLY A 57 9.04 -4.94 0.22
C GLY A 57 9.53 -3.68 -0.49
N ALA A 58 9.97 -3.85 -1.74
CA ALA A 58 10.38 -2.78 -2.66
C ALA A 58 9.97 -3.10 -4.12
N GLY A 59 8.86 -3.83 -4.27
CA GLY A 59 8.22 -4.10 -5.56
C GLY A 59 7.34 -2.93 -6.03
N GLY A 60 6.54 -3.17 -7.07
CA GLY A 60 5.65 -2.16 -7.65
C GLY A 60 4.67 -1.56 -6.64
N ALA A 61 3.95 -2.42 -5.89
CA ALA A 61 3.01 -1.96 -4.87
C ALA A 61 3.71 -1.19 -3.74
N ALA A 62 4.84 -1.72 -3.21
CA ALA A 62 5.62 -1.03 -2.19
C ALA A 62 6.06 0.36 -2.65
N ARG A 63 6.50 0.48 -3.91
CA ARG A 63 6.93 1.75 -4.50
C ARG A 63 5.78 2.74 -4.63
N ALA A 64 4.63 2.29 -5.14
CA ALA A 64 3.44 3.13 -5.28
C ALA A 64 2.96 3.65 -3.91
N ILE A 65 2.86 2.75 -2.92
CA ILE A 65 2.46 3.10 -1.57
C ILE A 65 3.46 4.04 -0.91
N ALA A 66 4.76 3.72 -0.96
CA ALA A 66 5.79 4.53 -0.32
C ALA A 66 5.82 5.96 -0.88
N VAL A 67 5.68 6.13 -2.20
CA VAL A 67 5.63 7.45 -2.85
C VAL A 67 4.39 8.22 -2.40
N GLU A 68 3.21 7.63 -2.44
CA GLU A 68 1.97 8.33 -2.07
C GLU A 68 1.92 8.63 -0.57
N MET A 69 2.42 7.74 0.30
CA MET A 69 2.53 8.01 1.73
C MET A 69 3.51 9.16 2.02
N ALA A 70 4.62 9.22 1.27
CA ALA A 70 5.60 10.30 1.37
C ALA A 70 5.03 11.65 0.88
N LEU A 71 4.27 11.65 -0.23
CA LEU A 71 3.56 12.83 -0.73
C LEU A 71 2.43 13.27 0.20
N ALA A 72 1.86 12.34 0.98
CA ALA A 72 0.89 12.61 2.04
C ALA A 72 1.56 13.05 3.37
N GLU A 73 2.83 13.50 3.31
CA GLU A 73 3.59 14.07 4.43
C GLU A 73 3.89 13.09 5.58
N ALA A 74 4.04 11.79 5.29
CA ALA A 74 4.65 10.88 6.26
C ALA A 74 6.03 11.41 6.67
N GLU A 75 6.38 11.35 7.97
CA GLU A 75 7.64 11.88 8.49
C GLU A 75 8.83 10.97 8.12
N GLU A 76 8.69 9.70 8.44
CA GLU A 76 9.75 8.70 8.22
C GLU A 76 9.20 7.43 7.58
N ILE A 77 9.91 6.91 6.57
CA ILE A 77 9.57 5.64 5.92
C ILE A 77 10.79 4.72 5.95
N THR A 78 10.70 3.64 6.72
CA THR A 78 11.72 2.59 6.73
C THR A 78 11.32 1.48 5.77
N ILE A 79 12.14 1.26 4.74
CA ILE A 79 11.97 0.20 3.75
C ILE A 79 12.77 -1.03 4.16
N LEU A 80 12.11 -2.17 4.33
CA LEU A 80 12.75 -3.47 4.52
C LEU A 80 12.64 -4.31 3.25
N ASN A 81 13.76 -4.73 2.72
CA ASN A 81 13.79 -5.58 1.54
C ASN A 81 15.02 -6.50 1.54
N VAL A 82 14.90 -7.65 0.88
CA VAL A 82 15.99 -8.65 0.78
C VAL A 82 17.06 -8.26 -0.25
N SER A 83 16.82 -7.23 -1.06
CA SER A 83 17.74 -6.78 -2.12
C SER A 83 17.92 -5.27 -2.11
N GLU A 84 18.93 -4.78 -2.84
CA GLU A 84 19.25 -3.35 -3.01
C GLU A 84 18.13 -2.51 -3.66
N ARG A 85 17.06 -3.14 -4.16
CA ARG A 85 15.86 -2.39 -4.60
C ARG A 85 15.28 -1.54 -3.46
N GLY A 86 15.40 -2.00 -2.21
CA GLY A 86 14.97 -1.24 -1.04
C GLY A 86 15.77 0.06 -0.88
N LYS A 87 17.10 0.01 -1.11
CA LYS A 87 17.95 1.20 -1.10
C LYS A 87 17.57 2.16 -2.22
N SER A 88 17.40 1.66 -3.44
CA SER A 88 16.97 2.48 -4.59
C SER A 88 15.62 3.17 -4.34
N LEU A 89 14.68 2.50 -3.64
CA LEU A 89 13.41 3.10 -3.26
C LEU A 89 13.58 4.18 -2.19
N ALA A 90 14.37 3.94 -1.16
CA ALA A 90 14.65 4.95 -0.14
C ALA A 90 15.35 6.19 -0.73
N ASP A 91 16.34 6.00 -1.61
CA ASP A 91 17.03 7.08 -2.32
C ASP A 91 16.05 7.88 -3.20
N LEU A 92 15.13 7.20 -3.88
CA LEU A 92 14.07 7.86 -4.66
C LEU A 92 13.20 8.77 -3.79
N LEU A 93 12.72 8.27 -2.65
CA LEU A 93 11.88 9.04 -1.74
C LEU A 93 12.61 10.27 -1.21
N ASN A 94 13.85 10.12 -0.74
CA ASN A 94 14.66 11.22 -0.25
C ASN A 94 14.93 12.31 -1.30
N ASN A 95 15.01 11.93 -2.58
CA ASN A 95 15.29 12.86 -3.67
C ASN A 95 14.05 13.51 -4.27
N ARG A 96 12.87 12.91 -4.10
CA ARG A 96 11.67 13.30 -4.85
C ARG A 96 10.45 13.63 -3.97
N THR A 97 10.57 13.48 -2.64
CA THR A 97 9.49 13.72 -1.69
C THR A 97 10.02 14.37 -0.42
N PRO A 98 9.16 14.98 0.42
CA PRO A 98 9.59 15.58 1.69
C PRO A 98 9.89 14.56 2.79
N ALA A 99 9.47 13.30 2.67
CA ALA A 99 9.66 12.28 3.70
C ALA A 99 11.13 11.86 3.84
N LYS A 100 11.54 11.55 5.07
CA LYS A 100 12.83 10.90 5.33
C LYS A 100 12.69 9.40 5.13
N ALA A 101 13.46 8.82 4.20
CA ALA A 101 13.42 7.40 3.94
C ALA A 101 14.75 6.72 4.27
N SER A 102 14.66 5.54 4.85
CA SER A 102 15.80 4.68 5.15
C SER A 102 15.60 3.26 4.62
N PHE A 103 16.68 2.60 4.26
CA PHE A 103 16.68 1.20 3.86
C PHE A 103 17.34 0.34 4.93
N ARG A 104 16.74 -0.80 5.22
CA ARG A 104 17.33 -1.85 6.06
C ARG A 104 17.28 -3.19 5.34
N PRO A 105 18.43 -3.86 5.12
CA PRO A 105 18.46 -5.23 4.60
C PRO A 105 17.65 -6.18 5.50
N TRP A 106 16.70 -6.90 4.88
CA TRP A 106 15.83 -7.82 5.60
C TRP A 106 16.26 -9.28 5.40
N ASN A 107 17.38 -9.63 6.01
CA ASN A 107 18.01 -10.95 5.96
C ASN A 107 17.94 -11.70 7.29
N ARG A 108 17.31 -11.13 8.30
CA ARG A 108 17.10 -11.68 9.64
C ARG A 108 15.78 -11.21 10.21
N THR A 109 15.35 -11.84 11.30
CA THR A 109 14.14 -11.45 12.03
C THR A 109 14.19 -9.96 12.43
N PHE A 110 13.18 -9.21 12.04
CA PHE A 110 13.10 -7.78 12.29
C PHE A 110 12.19 -7.48 13.48
N SER A 111 12.65 -6.62 14.38
CA SER A 111 11.84 -6.06 15.47
C SER A 111 11.28 -4.72 15.02
N ILE A 112 9.96 -4.56 15.08
CA ILE A 112 9.30 -3.29 14.74
C ILE A 112 9.69 -2.24 15.80
N PRO A 113 10.22 -1.07 15.41
CA PRO A 113 10.53 0.02 16.35
C PRO A 113 9.29 0.45 17.12
N SER A 114 9.50 0.83 18.40
CA SER A 114 8.37 1.13 19.31
C SER A 114 7.60 2.40 18.97
N ASP A 115 8.22 3.29 18.20
CA ASP A 115 7.68 4.56 17.73
C ASP A 115 7.09 4.47 16.31
N THR A 116 6.94 3.24 15.77
CA THR A 116 6.26 3.02 14.49
C THR A 116 4.76 3.24 14.65
N ASP A 117 4.17 4.03 13.77
CA ASP A 117 2.72 4.23 13.71
C ASP A 117 2.04 3.22 12.77
N ILE A 118 2.64 2.95 11.60
CA ILE A 118 2.04 2.15 10.55
C ILE A 118 3.03 1.08 10.07
N VAL A 119 2.58 -0.16 10.03
CA VAL A 119 3.33 -1.32 9.50
C VAL A 119 2.62 -1.83 8.26
N ILE A 120 3.34 -1.95 7.14
CA ILE A 120 2.77 -2.30 5.84
C ILE A 120 3.50 -3.51 5.25
N ASN A 121 2.76 -4.58 4.94
CA ASN A 121 3.25 -5.66 4.09
C ASN A 121 2.94 -5.34 2.62
N ALA A 122 3.95 -5.08 1.83
CA ALA A 122 3.88 -4.93 0.38
C ALA A 122 4.78 -5.97 -0.34
N THR A 123 4.90 -7.15 0.28
CA THR A 123 5.54 -8.34 -0.29
C THR A 123 4.49 -9.38 -0.69
N PRO A 124 4.85 -10.42 -1.47
CA PRO A 124 3.95 -11.54 -1.74
C PRO A 124 3.88 -12.57 -0.59
N VAL A 125 4.55 -12.35 0.55
CA VAL A 125 4.58 -13.30 1.68
C VAL A 125 3.19 -13.42 2.31
N GLY A 126 2.60 -14.61 2.21
CA GLY A 126 1.23 -14.89 2.67
C GLY A 126 0.15 -14.72 1.59
N LEU A 127 0.53 -14.46 0.33
CA LEU A 127 -0.39 -14.45 -0.82
C LEU A 127 -0.72 -15.88 -1.25
N TYR A 128 -1.99 -16.11 -1.64
CA TYR A 128 -2.40 -17.37 -2.25
C TYR A 128 -1.50 -17.74 -3.47
N PRO A 129 -1.06 -18.99 -3.64
CA PRO A 129 -1.43 -20.18 -2.83
C PRO A 129 -0.63 -20.35 -1.51
N ASP A 130 0.45 -19.61 -1.31
CA ASP A 130 1.37 -19.78 -0.18
C ASP A 130 0.91 -19.03 1.08
N ILE A 131 -0.36 -19.19 1.44
CA ILE A 131 -1.03 -18.42 2.51
C ILE A 131 -0.44 -18.64 3.91
N GLU A 132 0.29 -19.75 4.12
CA GLU A 132 0.92 -20.08 5.39
C GLU A 132 2.28 -19.38 5.61
N GLN A 133 2.81 -18.72 4.59
CA GLN A 133 4.04 -17.94 4.74
C GLN A 133 3.85 -16.78 5.72
N ARG A 134 4.89 -16.51 6.50
CA ARG A 134 4.92 -15.43 7.50
C ARG A 134 6.07 -14.48 7.24
N LEU A 135 5.84 -13.19 7.52
CA LEU A 135 6.93 -12.23 7.55
C LEU A 135 7.94 -12.60 8.66
N ASN A 136 9.22 -12.48 8.35
CA ASN A 136 10.29 -12.75 9.33
C ASN A 136 10.44 -11.55 10.30
N ILE A 137 9.46 -11.40 11.19
CA ILE A 137 9.38 -10.33 12.19
C ILE A 137 9.20 -10.91 13.59
N ARG A 138 9.56 -10.12 14.59
CA ARG A 138 9.18 -10.37 15.97
C ARG A 138 7.75 -9.87 16.19
N VAL A 139 6.78 -10.76 16.18
CA VAL A 139 5.36 -10.43 16.31
C VAL A 139 5.03 -9.76 17.65
N ASP A 140 5.77 -10.07 18.72
CA ASP A 140 5.66 -9.47 20.04
C ASP A 140 6.08 -7.97 20.07
N THR A 141 6.62 -7.46 18.98
CA THR A 141 6.93 -6.04 18.81
C THR A 141 5.80 -5.24 18.14
N LEU A 142 4.76 -5.91 17.61
CA LEU A 142 3.52 -5.27 17.21
C LEU A 142 2.78 -4.75 18.45
N ARG A 143 2.30 -3.51 18.40
CA ARG A 143 1.74 -2.82 19.57
C ARG A 143 0.31 -2.35 19.31
N PRO A 144 -0.55 -2.26 20.35
CA PRO A 144 -1.97 -1.91 20.21
C PRO A 144 -2.26 -0.58 19.48
N GLN A 145 -1.35 0.38 19.55
CA GLN A 145 -1.49 1.69 18.90
C GLN A 145 -1.11 1.70 17.42
N MET A 146 -0.44 0.66 16.93
CA MET A 146 -0.03 0.57 15.53
C MET A 146 -1.21 0.24 14.63
N ILE A 147 -1.19 0.81 13.43
CA ILE A 147 -2.01 0.36 12.30
C ILE A 147 -1.18 -0.67 11.54
N VAL A 148 -1.76 -1.84 11.32
CA VAL A 148 -1.09 -2.89 10.54
C VAL A 148 -1.87 -3.14 9.26
N ALA A 149 -1.20 -2.93 8.13
CA ALA A 149 -1.78 -3.01 6.80
C ALA A 149 -1.12 -4.10 5.95
N ASP A 150 -1.90 -4.70 5.09
CA ASP A 150 -1.42 -5.66 4.11
C ASP A 150 -1.92 -5.29 2.71
N CYS A 151 -1.09 -5.49 1.68
CA CYS A 151 -1.50 -5.28 0.29
C CYS A 151 -2.08 -6.55 -0.36
N ILE A 152 -2.06 -7.67 0.36
CA ILE A 152 -2.54 -8.97 -0.12
C ILE A 152 -4.07 -9.01 -0.07
N PRO A 153 -4.76 -9.18 -1.22
CA PRO A 153 -6.22 -9.24 -1.25
C PRO A 153 -6.77 -10.62 -0.90
N ASN A 154 -5.99 -11.69 -1.07
CA ASN A 154 -6.37 -13.08 -0.81
C ASN A 154 -5.20 -13.85 -0.19
N PRO A 155 -5.32 -14.35 1.06
CA PRO A 155 -6.50 -14.32 1.93
C PRO A 155 -6.80 -12.90 2.46
N VAL A 156 -8.06 -12.66 2.86
CA VAL A 156 -8.48 -11.36 3.45
C VAL A 156 -7.71 -11.05 4.73
N TYR A 157 -7.47 -12.08 5.56
CA TYR A 157 -6.67 -11.97 6.77
C TYR A 157 -5.41 -12.84 6.65
N THR A 158 -4.31 -12.19 6.30
CA THR A 158 -2.99 -12.83 6.31
C THR A 158 -2.52 -13.14 7.74
N HIS A 159 -1.45 -13.91 7.87
CA HIS A 159 -0.84 -14.14 9.17
C HIS A 159 -0.39 -12.85 9.86
N LEU A 160 0.12 -11.86 9.10
CA LEU A 160 0.48 -10.55 9.66
C LEU A 160 -0.71 -9.88 10.35
N LEU A 161 -1.87 -9.83 9.70
CA LEU A 161 -3.06 -9.21 10.28
C LEU A 161 -3.61 -9.99 11.47
N LYS A 162 -3.58 -11.32 11.41
CA LYS A 162 -3.96 -12.19 12.54
C LYS A 162 -3.04 -12.00 13.74
N ASP A 163 -1.73 -11.95 13.51
CA ASP A 163 -0.72 -11.73 14.53
C ASP A 163 -0.86 -10.33 15.15
N ALA A 164 -1.17 -9.31 14.36
CA ALA A 164 -1.45 -7.96 14.84
C ALA A 164 -2.66 -7.94 15.80
N LEU A 165 -3.77 -8.55 15.40
CA LEU A 165 -4.96 -8.68 16.28
C LEU A 165 -4.65 -9.41 17.57
N ALA A 166 -3.89 -10.52 17.50
CA ALA A 166 -3.49 -11.29 18.68
C ALA A 166 -2.59 -10.51 19.64
N ASN A 167 -1.81 -9.54 19.11
CA ASN A 167 -1.00 -8.60 19.92
C ASN A 167 -1.74 -7.32 20.32
N GLY A 168 -3.05 -7.27 20.11
CA GLY A 168 -3.91 -6.17 20.56
C GLY A 168 -4.01 -4.97 19.63
N CYS A 169 -3.44 -5.03 18.42
CA CYS A 169 -3.66 -4.00 17.40
C CYS A 169 -5.14 -4.02 16.99
N LYS A 170 -5.83 -2.90 17.20
CA LYS A 170 -7.26 -2.79 16.87
C LYS A 170 -7.51 -2.29 15.45
N GLN A 171 -6.51 -1.63 14.87
CA GLN A 171 -6.60 -1.04 13.56
C GLN A 171 -5.79 -1.89 12.57
N ILE A 172 -6.49 -2.63 11.73
CA ILE A 172 -5.88 -3.42 10.65
C ILE A 172 -6.53 -3.05 9.33
N LEU A 173 -5.73 -3.03 8.26
CA LEU A 173 -6.18 -2.74 6.90
C LEU A 173 -5.89 -3.94 5.99
N PRO A 174 -6.91 -4.74 5.61
CA PRO A 174 -6.77 -5.78 4.62
C PRO A 174 -6.51 -5.24 3.21
N GLY A 175 -5.75 -5.97 2.40
CA GLY A 175 -5.37 -5.57 1.05
C GLY A 175 -6.53 -5.41 0.07
N MET A 176 -7.66 -6.04 0.34
CA MET A 176 -8.91 -5.84 -0.40
C MET A 176 -9.31 -4.36 -0.48
N ASN A 177 -9.07 -3.58 0.57
CA ASN A 177 -9.41 -2.16 0.60
C ASN A 177 -8.60 -1.38 -0.45
N MET A 178 -7.29 -1.64 -0.56
CA MET A 178 -6.46 -1.04 -1.60
C MET A 178 -7.01 -1.35 -3.00
N LEU A 179 -7.38 -2.61 -3.24
CA LEU A 179 -7.92 -3.07 -4.53
C LEU A 179 -9.24 -2.35 -4.89
N ILE A 180 -10.10 -2.11 -3.90
CA ILE A 180 -11.36 -1.39 -4.10
C ILE A 180 -11.10 0.09 -4.38
N TYR A 181 -10.34 0.77 -3.52
CA TYR A 181 -10.15 2.20 -3.63
C TYR A 181 -9.37 2.61 -4.89
N GLN A 182 -8.39 1.80 -5.33
CA GLN A 182 -7.70 2.08 -6.59
C GLN A 182 -8.65 2.02 -7.79
N ALA A 183 -9.60 1.05 -7.79
CA ALA A 183 -10.61 0.94 -8.84
C ALA A 183 -11.63 2.08 -8.79
N MET A 184 -12.05 2.50 -7.59
CA MET A 184 -12.93 3.67 -7.42
C MET A 184 -12.29 4.95 -7.99
N ILE A 185 -11.00 5.16 -7.72
CA ILE A 185 -10.25 6.31 -8.25
C ILE A 185 -10.18 6.24 -9.78
N ALA A 186 -9.89 5.07 -10.34
CA ALA A 186 -9.85 4.87 -11.79
C ALA A 186 -11.22 5.16 -12.44
N ILE A 187 -12.31 4.64 -11.87
CA ILE A 187 -13.68 4.89 -12.37
C ILE A 187 -14.00 6.39 -12.32
N LYS A 188 -13.63 7.07 -11.22
CA LYS A 188 -13.82 8.52 -11.10
C LYS A 188 -13.05 9.29 -12.19
N TYR A 189 -11.83 8.91 -12.49
CA TYR A 189 -11.07 9.52 -13.59
C TYR A 189 -11.74 9.33 -14.95
N TRP A 190 -12.31 8.14 -15.23
CA TRP A 190 -12.94 7.84 -16.52
C TRP A 190 -14.34 8.42 -16.68
N THR A 191 -15.10 8.54 -15.58
CA THR A 191 -16.54 8.84 -15.66
C THR A 191 -16.93 10.13 -14.95
N GLY A 192 -16.05 10.72 -14.13
CA GLY A 192 -16.35 11.83 -13.24
C GLY A 192 -17.27 11.47 -12.07
N LYS A 193 -17.70 10.20 -11.94
CA LYS A 193 -18.66 9.76 -10.92
C LYS A 193 -17.95 9.07 -9.77
N ASP A 194 -18.43 9.32 -8.56
CA ASP A 194 -18.08 8.53 -7.39
C ASP A 194 -18.88 7.21 -7.38
N VAL A 195 -18.26 6.17 -6.87
CA VAL A 195 -18.86 4.84 -6.70
C VAL A 195 -18.84 4.45 -5.22
N ASP A 196 -19.77 3.59 -4.84
CA ASP A 196 -19.92 3.13 -3.46
C ASP A 196 -18.92 2.01 -3.16
N ALA A 197 -18.08 2.23 -2.14
CA ALA A 197 -17.07 1.27 -1.71
C ALA A 197 -17.68 -0.01 -1.17
N ASP A 198 -18.80 0.07 -0.45
CA ASP A 198 -19.44 -1.10 0.17
C ASP A 198 -20.06 -2.01 -0.87
N ILE A 199 -20.66 -1.45 -1.93
CA ILE A 199 -21.17 -2.22 -3.06
C ILE A 199 -20.03 -2.96 -3.76
N MET A 200 -18.92 -2.27 -4.05
CA MET A 200 -17.75 -2.90 -4.68
C MET A 200 -17.15 -4.00 -3.80
N LYS A 201 -17.09 -3.76 -2.49
CA LYS A 201 -16.58 -4.72 -1.51
C LYS A 201 -17.47 -5.97 -1.44
N GLN A 202 -18.78 -5.79 -1.36
CA GLN A 202 -19.74 -6.90 -1.34
C GLN A 202 -19.62 -7.75 -2.60
N GLU A 203 -19.56 -7.13 -3.77
CA GLU A 203 -19.43 -7.85 -5.03
C GLU A 203 -18.10 -8.60 -5.13
N LEU A 204 -16.98 -7.98 -4.71
CA LEU A 204 -15.68 -8.64 -4.66
C LEU A 204 -15.71 -9.85 -3.72
N MET A 205 -16.27 -9.69 -2.51
CA MET A 205 -16.42 -10.80 -1.57
C MET A 205 -17.31 -11.92 -2.11
N ARG A 206 -18.37 -11.59 -2.84
CA ARG A 206 -19.25 -12.57 -3.52
C ARG A 206 -18.47 -13.38 -4.57
N VAL A 207 -17.71 -12.71 -5.43
CA VAL A 207 -16.91 -13.36 -6.48
C VAL A 207 -15.81 -14.24 -5.89
N LEU A 208 -15.22 -13.84 -4.77
CA LEU A 208 -14.19 -14.62 -4.06
C LEU A 208 -14.78 -15.77 -3.22
N GLY A 209 -16.11 -15.93 -3.18
CA GLY A 209 -16.77 -16.97 -2.38
C GLY A 209 -16.68 -16.74 -0.86
N LEU A 210 -16.46 -15.50 -0.44
CA LEU A 210 -16.29 -15.12 0.96
C LEU A 210 -17.60 -14.68 1.63
N LEU A 211 -18.64 -14.40 0.86
CA LEU A 211 -20.02 -14.22 1.35
C LEU A 211 -20.71 -15.59 1.34
N LYS A 212 -21.19 -16.03 2.51
CA LYS A 212 -22.17 -17.13 2.57
C LYS A 212 -23.46 -16.65 1.90
N GLN A 213 -23.96 -17.45 0.95
CA GLN A 213 -25.28 -17.25 0.38
C GLN A 213 -26.36 -17.36 1.47
#